data_a1e99ff2d6a69ce85ce8cc729c019ca3
#
_entry.id   a1e99ff2d6a69ce85ce8cc729c019ca3
#
_cell.length_a   1.000
_cell.length_b   1.000
_cell.length_c   1.000
_cell.angle_alpha   90.00
_cell.angle_beta   90.00
_cell.angle_gamma   90.00
#
_symmetry.space_group_name_H-M   'P 1'
#
loop_
_entity.id
_entity.type
_entity.pdbx_description
1 polymer ?
#
loop_
_entity_poly.entity_id
_entity_poly.type
_entity_poly.pdbx_seq_one_letter_code
_entity_poly.pdbx_strand_id
1 'polypeptide(L)'
;MRAGADAGVRVDRKVIDMALVGLVGWRGMVGSVLMDRMVAESDFDLIEPLFFSTSNAGGAAPGMAKNETRLRDAFDIDALKRCDIVITAQGGDYTTEVFPKLRAAGWKGHWIDAASTLRMKDDAVIILDPVNLPVIQAALAKGGLCEVLFGGGTFE
;
A
#
# COMPACT_ATOMS: atom_id res chain seq x y z
N MET A 1 31.76 -42.80 -26.57
CA MET A 1 30.40 -42.86 -27.12
C MET A 1 29.41 -42.22 -26.19
N ARG A 2 28.64 -41.30 -26.75
CA ARG A 2 27.43 -40.60 -26.24
C ARG A 2 27.62 -39.58 -25.15
N ALA A 3 27.74 -38.35 -25.62
CA ALA A 3 27.36 -37.13 -24.95
C ALA A 3 25.88 -37.16 -24.55
N GLY A 4 25.57 -36.90 -23.29
CA GLY A 4 24.25 -36.53 -22.78
C GLY A 4 24.26 -35.06 -22.51
N ALA A 5 23.67 -34.27 -23.39
CA ALA A 5 23.46 -32.86 -23.17
C ALA A 5 22.36 -32.71 -22.11
N ASP A 6 22.73 -32.27 -20.92
CA ASP A 6 21.81 -31.76 -19.90
C ASP A 6 21.32 -30.39 -20.37
N ALA A 7 20.16 -30.36 -20.99
CA ALA A 7 19.46 -29.15 -21.32
C ALA A 7 18.85 -28.59 -20.04
N GLY A 8 19.67 -27.82 -19.30
CA GLY A 8 19.21 -27.03 -18.19
C GLY A 8 18.06 -26.13 -18.63
N VAL A 9 16.86 -26.46 -18.19
CA VAL A 9 15.69 -25.60 -18.29
C VAL A 9 16.04 -24.29 -17.61
N ARG A 10 16.38 -23.27 -18.38
CA ARG A 10 16.41 -21.89 -17.92
C ARG A 10 14.97 -21.53 -17.58
N VAL A 11 14.64 -21.60 -16.31
CA VAL A 11 13.46 -20.91 -15.78
C VAL A 11 13.76 -19.43 -15.93
N ASP A 12 13.20 -18.81 -16.97
CA ASP A 12 13.11 -17.35 -17.04
C ASP A 12 12.40 -16.91 -15.76
N ARG A 13 13.17 -16.46 -14.77
CA ARG A 13 12.65 -15.67 -13.67
C ARG A 13 12.19 -14.37 -14.32
N LYS A 14 10.93 -14.35 -14.74
CA LYS A 14 10.19 -13.12 -14.96
C LYS A 14 10.40 -12.32 -13.68
N VAL A 15 11.14 -11.24 -13.76
CA VAL A 15 11.26 -10.29 -12.65
C VAL A 15 9.83 -9.83 -12.39
N ILE A 16 9.21 -10.36 -11.36
CA ILE A 16 7.91 -9.87 -10.91
C ILE A 16 8.23 -8.49 -10.39
N ASP A 17 7.80 -7.48 -11.12
CA ASP A 17 7.91 -6.08 -10.73
C ASP A 17 7.01 -5.92 -9.50
N MET A 18 7.63 -5.95 -8.31
CA MET A 18 6.90 -5.86 -7.05
C MET A 18 6.32 -4.46 -6.92
N ALA A 19 5.04 -4.37 -6.56
CA ALA A 19 4.41 -3.08 -6.34
C ALA A 19 5.14 -2.30 -5.25
N LEU A 20 5.43 -1.04 -5.51
CA LEU A 20 5.98 -0.11 -4.52
C LEU A 20 4.84 0.38 -3.63
N VAL A 21 4.88 0.01 -2.35
CA VAL A 21 3.81 0.29 -1.39
C VAL A 21 4.28 1.28 -0.34
N GLY A 22 3.69 2.46 -0.33
CA GLY A 22 3.92 3.49 0.68
C GLY A 22 3.11 3.20 1.94
N LEU A 23 3.76 3.19 3.11
CA LEU A 23 3.16 2.90 4.40
C LEU A 23 3.26 4.13 5.30
N VAL A 24 2.10 4.73 5.64
CA VAL A 24 1.99 5.95 6.45
C VAL A 24 1.20 5.66 7.73
N GLY A 25 1.65 6.18 8.87
CA GLY A 25 0.97 5.93 10.16
C GLY A 25 1.16 4.51 10.70
N TRP A 26 2.13 3.80 10.21
CA TRP A 26 2.43 2.39 10.53
C TRP A 26 2.83 2.15 12.01
N ARG A 27 3.20 3.19 12.76
CA ARG A 27 3.55 3.12 14.19
C ARG A 27 2.38 3.39 15.13
N GLY A 28 1.26 3.89 14.60
CA GLY A 28 0.05 4.12 15.38
C GLY A 28 -0.65 2.82 15.78
N MET A 29 -1.74 2.94 16.56
CA MET A 29 -2.48 1.77 17.05
C MET A 29 -2.96 0.87 15.90
N VAL A 30 -3.64 1.44 14.91
CA VAL A 30 -4.12 0.68 13.75
C VAL A 30 -2.97 0.21 12.87
N GLY A 31 -2.01 1.11 12.60
CA GLY A 31 -0.86 0.82 11.76
C GLY A 31 0.02 -0.30 12.29
N SER A 32 0.29 -0.34 13.59
CA SER A 32 1.11 -1.41 14.19
C SER A 32 0.44 -2.78 14.09
N VAL A 33 -0.87 -2.85 14.32
CA VAL A 33 -1.63 -4.11 14.14
C VAL A 33 -1.58 -4.58 12.68
N LEU A 34 -1.71 -3.66 11.73
CA LEU A 34 -1.56 -3.99 10.32
C LEU A 34 -0.16 -4.52 10.00
N MET A 35 0.89 -3.87 10.52
CA MET A 35 2.28 -4.32 10.30
C MET A 35 2.51 -5.72 10.86
N ASP A 36 2.05 -5.99 12.08
CA ASP A 36 2.17 -7.31 12.71
C ASP A 36 1.44 -8.38 11.88
N ARG A 37 0.28 -8.05 11.35
CA ARG A 37 -0.50 -8.95 10.51
C ARG A 37 0.20 -9.23 9.17
N MET A 38 0.67 -8.19 8.49
CA MET A 38 1.42 -8.32 7.24
C MET A 38 2.71 -9.15 7.40
N VAL A 39 3.37 -9.05 8.55
CA VAL A 39 4.52 -9.92 8.87
C VAL A 39 4.08 -11.37 9.04
N ALA A 40 3.00 -11.60 9.81
CA ALA A 40 2.50 -12.95 10.07
C ALA A 40 2.04 -13.69 8.80
N GLU A 41 1.45 -12.96 7.84
CA GLU A 41 0.97 -13.50 6.55
C GLU A 41 2.05 -13.49 5.45
N SER A 42 3.25 -13.00 5.74
CA SER A 42 4.36 -12.86 4.76
C SER A 42 4.05 -11.90 3.59
N ASP A 43 3.15 -10.93 3.80
CA ASP A 43 2.75 -9.97 2.77
C ASP A 43 3.91 -9.11 2.29
N PHE A 44 4.89 -8.83 3.16
CA PHE A 44 6.08 -8.10 2.79
C PHE A 44 6.95 -8.80 1.73
N ASP A 45 6.80 -10.12 1.56
CA ASP A 45 7.51 -10.85 0.50
C ASP A 45 6.99 -10.52 -0.89
N LEU A 46 5.77 -9.99 -0.98
CA LEU A 46 5.06 -9.70 -2.23
C LEU A 46 5.18 -8.24 -2.69
N ILE A 47 5.71 -7.35 -1.86
CA ILE A 47 5.76 -5.92 -2.11
C ILE A 47 7.16 -5.34 -1.88
N GLU A 48 7.41 -4.16 -2.45
CA GLU A 48 8.52 -3.29 -2.06
C GLU A 48 8.00 -2.21 -1.11
N PRO A 49 8.26 -2.29 0.21
CA PRO A 49 7.71 -1.35 1.17
C PRO A 49 8.54 -0.06 1.25
N LEU A 50 7.86 1.06 1.28
CA LEU A 50 8.44 2.39 1.50
C LEU A 50 7.77 3.04 2.70
N PHE A 51 8.53 3.28 3.76
CA PHE A 51 8.00 3.78 5.02
C PHE A 51 8.08 5.31 5.10
N PHE A 52 6.94 5.92 5.46
CA PHE A 52 6.80 7.36 5.62
C PHE A 52 6.57 7.75 7.08
N SER A 53 7.01 8.94 7.44
CA SER A 53 6.80 9.51 8.77
C SER A 53 6.45 10.98 8.69
N THR A 54 5.51 11.41 9.52
CA THR A 54 5.11 12.81 9.66
C THR A 54 6.04 13.60 10.61
N SER A 55 6.85 12.91 11.42
CA SER A 55 7.63 13.54 12.49
C SER A 55 9.11 13.14 12.53
N ASN A 56 9.51 12.13 11.76
CA ASN A 56 10.87 11.58 11.80
C ASN A 56 11.40 11.23 10.42
N ALA A 57 11.21 12.10 9.44
CA ALA A 57 11.77 11.93 8.11
C ALA A 57 13.31 11.83 8.18
N GLY A 58 13.90 10.92 7.41
CA GLY A 58 15.34 10.63 7.44
C GLY A 58 15.78 9.66 8.55
N GLY A 59 14.92 9.34 9.51
CA GLY A 59 15.18 8.32 10.52
C GLY A 59 15.27 6.91 9.94
N ALA A 60 15.67 5.94 10.78
CA ALA A 60 15.74 4.54 10.36
C ALA A 60 14.34 3.95 10.12
N ALA A 61 14.17 3.25 9.01
CA ALA A 61 12.98 2.47 8.73
C ALA A 61 12.94 1.18 9.57
N PRO A 62 11.76 0.56 9.75
CA PRO A 62 11.62 -0.68 10.50
C PRO A 62 12.30 -1.87 9.80
N GLY A 63 12.43 -2.99 10.51
CA GLY A 63 13.09 -4.20 10.01
C GLY A 63 12.47 -4.83 8.77
N MET A 64 11.20 -4.47 8.43
CA MET A 64 10.54 -4.93 7.21
C MET A 64 10.95 -4.13 5.97
N ALA A 65 11.65 -3.03 6.13
CA ALA A 65 12.19 -2.27 5.01
C ALA A 65 13.20 -3.09 4.21
N LYS A 66 13.19 -2.91 2.90
CA LYS A 66 14.08 -3.64 1.98
C LYS A 66 15.13 -2.70 1.39
N ASN A 67 14.87 -2.15 0.22
CA ASN A 67 15.83 -1.30 -0.48
C ASN A 67 15.99 0.09 0.14
N GLU A 68 14.90 0.66 0.65
CA GLU A 68 14.93 1.96 1.33
C GLU A 68 14.87 1.79 2.85
N THR A 69 16.01 1.99 3.49
CA THR A 69 16.17 1.82 4.94
C THR A 69 15.97 3.10 5.75
N ARG A 70 15.58 4.19 5.11
CA ARG A 70 15.27 5.47 5.75
C ARG A 70 13.82 5.87 5.54
N LEU A 71 13.26 6.50 6.58
CA LEU A 71 11.90 7.04 6.53
C LEU A 71 11.84 8.25 5.60
N ARG A 72 10.84 8.25 4.71
CA ARG A 72 10.49 9.39 3.88
C ARG A 72 9.56 10.35 4.62
N ASP A 73 9.56 11.61 4.19
CA ASP A 73 8.59 12.58 4.67
C ASP A 73 7.19 12.22 4.13
N ALA A 74 6.23 12.08 5.03
CA ALA A 74 4.85 11.74 4.68
C ALA A 74 4.12 12.85 3.92
N PHE A 75 4.65 14.07 3.89
CA PHE A 75 4.12 15.20 3.12
C PHE A 75 4.84 15.44 1.80
N ASP A 76 5.87 14.66 1.49
CA ASP A 76 6.57 14.70 0.21
C ASP A 76 5.73 14.04 -0.89
N ILE A 77 5.04 14.87 -1.66
CA ILE A 77 4.16 14.43 -2.75
C ILE A 77 4.95 13.70 -3.85
N ASP A 78 6.17 14.12 -4.14
CA ASP A 78 6.99 13.47 -5.17
C ASP A 78 7.44 12.07 -4.75
N ALA A 79 7.75 11.89 -3.48
CA ALA A 79 8.06 10.57 -2.93
C ALA A 79 6.81 9.65 -2.93
N LEU A 80 5.65 10.16 -2.51
CA LEU A 80 4.38 9.43 -2.53
C LEU A 80 3.94 9.05 -3.96
N LYS A 81 4.17 9.93 -4.92
CA LYS A 81 3.85 9.69 -6.34
C LYS A 81 4.57 8.48 -6.95
N ARG A 82 5.69 8.08 -6.39
CA ARG A 82 6.43 6.89 -6.83
C ARG A 82 5.72 5.59 -6.47
N CYS A 83 4.86 5.62 -5.45
CA CYS A 83 4.16 4.44 -4.97
C CYS A 83 3.02 4.03 -5.90
N ASP A 84 2.90 2.74 -6.17
CA ASP A 84 1.73 2.16 -6.85
C ASP A 84 0.52 2.13 -5.93
N ILE A 85 0.79 1.91 -4.64
CA ILE A 85 -0.21 1.83 -3.59
C ILE A 85 0.27 2.66 -2.40
N VAL A 86 -0.61 3.44 -1.79
CA VAL A 86 -0.37 4.09 -0.50
C VAL A 86 -1.37 3.55 0.51
N ILE A 87 -0.85 3.00 1.61
CA ILE A 87 -1.65 2.53 2.75
C ILE A 87 -1.43 3.51 3.90
N THR A 88 -2.51 4.10 4.39
CA THR A 88 -2.43 5.08 5.49
C THR A 88 -3.32 4.71 6.67
N ALA A 89 -2.75 4.81 7.85
CA ALA A 89 -3.42 4.76 9.14
C ALA A 89 -3.10 6.03 9.95
N GLN A 90 -2.76 7.13 9.27
CA GLN A 90 -2.34 8.39 9.90
C GLN A 90 -3.51 9.24 10.39
N GLY A 91 -4.71 8.98 9.89
CA GLY A 91 -5.94 9.68 10.27
C GLY A 91 -6.47 10.65 9.23
N GLY A 92 -7.70 11.16 9.48
CA GLY A 92 -8.46 11.93 8.50
C GLY A 92 -7.85 13.27 8.11
N ASP A 93 -7.17 13.94 9.04
CA ASP A 93 -6.50 15.23 8.78
C ASP A 93 -5.39 15.07 7.73
N TYR A 94 -4.58 14.01 7.86
CA TYR A 94 -3.55 13.67 6.89
C TYR A 94 -4.16 13.39 5.51
N THR A 95 -5.21 12.59 5.45
CA THR A 95 -5.92 12.26 4.21
C THR A 95 -6.51 13.51 3.56
N THR A 96 -7.15 14.39 4.35
CA THR A 96 -7.73 15.65 3.86
C THR A 96 -6.68 16.56 3.24
N GLU A 97 -5.48 16.58 3.81
CA GLU A 97 -4.39 17.43 3.32
C GLU A 97 -3.66 16.83 2.12
N VAL A 98 -3.27 15.56 2.20
CA VAL A 98 -2.31 14.94 1.27
C VAL A 98 -3.00 14.35 0.05
N PHE A 99 -4.12 13.65 0.22
CA PHE A 99 -4.77 12.95 -0.87
C PHE A 99 -5.15 13.85 -2.06
N PRO A 100 -5.80 15.03 -1.86
CA PRO A 100 -6.11 15.92 -2.97
C PRO A 100 -4.87 16.44 -3.69
N LYS A 101 -3.80 16.75 -2.95
CA LYS A 101 -2.54 17.21 -3.54
C LYS A 101 -1.90 16.12 -4.40
N LEU A 102 -1.91 14.89 -3.92
CA LEU A 102 -1.37 13.74 -4.62
C LEU A 102 -2.14 13.46 -5.92
N ARG A 103 -3.47 13.53 -5.89
CA ARG A 103 -4.33 13.41 -7.08
C ARG A 103 -4.11 14.55 -8.06
N ALA A 104 -4.03 15.80 -7.59
CA ALA A 104 -3.74 16.97 -8.41
C ALA A 104 -2.37 16.90 -9.09
N ALA A 105 -1.39 16.24 -8.46
CA ALA A 105 -0.08 15.95 -9.04
C ALA A 105 -0.11 14.86 -10.13
N GLY A 106 -1.29 14.29 -10.44
CA GLY A 106 -1.49 13.29 -11.49
C GLY A 106 -1.22 11.85 -11.07
N TRP A 107 -1.11 11.57 -9.76
CA TRP A 107 -0.95 10.20 -9.27
C TRP A 107 -2.23 9.38 -9.50
N LYS A 108 -2.06 8.17 -10.02
CA LYS A 108 -3.16 7.24 -10.38
C LYS A 108 -3.11 5.92 -9.62
N GLY A 109 -2.28 5.83 -8.60
CA GLY A 109 -2.17 4.63 -7.77
C GLY A 109 -3.38 4.43 -6.83
N HIS A 110 -3.35 3.37 -6.07
CA HIS A 110 -4.40 3.03 -5.12
C HIS A 110 -4.14 3.65 -3.74
N TRP A 111 -5.14 4.30 -3.18
CA TRP A 111 -5.12 4.84 -1.82
C TRP A 111 -5.96 3.95 -0.90
N ILE A 112 -5.32 3.36 0.09
CA ILE A 112 -5.95 2.50 1.10
C ILE A 112 -5.91 3.23 2.44
N ASP A 113 -7.06 3.52 3.02
CA ASP A 113 -7.16 4.39 4.19
C ASP A 113 -7.99 3.77 5.30
N ALA A 114 -7.47 3.78 6.51
CA ALA A 114 -8.22 3.41 7.72
C ALA A 114 -9.18 4.52 8.20
N ALA A 115 -8.97 5.78 7.79
CA ALA A 115 -9.82 6.90 8.17
C ALA A 115 -11.18 6.91 7.47
N SER A 116 -12.13 7.63 8.03
CA SER A 116 -13.50 7.72 7.48
C SER A 116 -13.69 8.82 6.42
N THR A 117 -12.67 9.64 6.20
CA THR A 117 -12.75 10.90 5.42
C THR A 117 -13.29 10.72 4.01
N LEU A 118 -12.93 9.63 3.35
CA LEU A 118 -13.30 9.37 1.96
C LEU A 118 -14.51 8.44 1.79
N ARG A 119 -15.07 7.90 2.87
CA ARG A 119 -16.14 6.87 2.82
C ARG A 119 -17.40 7.29 2.08
N MET A 120 -17.70 8.57 2.03
CA MET A 120 -18.90 9.11 1.38
C MET A 120 -18.65 9.63 -0.03
N LYS A 121 -17.46 9.37 -0.59
CA LYS A 121 -17.15 9.75 -1.96
C LYS A 121 -17.63 8.69 -2.96
N ASP A 122 -18.13 9.12 -4.11
CA ASP A 122 -18.72 8.23 -5.14
C ASP A 122 -17.68 7.29 -5.78
N ASP A 123 -16.41 7.67 -5.75
CA ASP A 123 -15.27 6.92 -6.27
C ASP A 123 -14.56 6.07 -5.21
N ALA A 124 -15.05 6.08 -3.97
CA ALA A 124 -14.52 5.27 -2.89
C ALA A 124 -15.27 3.92 -2.76
N VAL A 125 -14.55 2.87 -2.43
CA VAL A 125 -15.10 1.55 -2.13
C VAL A 125 -14.81 1.18 -0.69
N ILE A 126 -15.86 0.97 0.10
CA ILE A 126 -15.74 0.43 1.46
C ILE A 126 -15.51 -1.06 1.36
N ILE A 127 -14.39 -1.55 1.88
CA ILE A 127 -14.09 -2.98 1.88
C ILE A 127 -14.65 -3.64 3.12
N LEU A 128 -15.58 -4.54 2.91
CA LEU A 128 -16.20 -5.40 3.92
C LEU A 128 -16.16 -6.86 3.44
N ASP A 129 -14.97 -7.34 3.09
CA ASP A 129 -14.79 -8.72 2.66
C ASP A 129 -15.10 -9.68 3.83
N PRO A 130 -15.87 -10.76 3.60
CA PRO A 130 -16.39 -11.25 2.31
C PRO A 130 -17.74 -10.66 1.86
N VAL A 131 -18.33 -9.71 2.61
CA VAL A 131 -19.71 -9.25 2.41
C VAL A 131 -19.94 -8.60 1.05
N ASN A 132 -18.98 -7.80 0.57
CA ASN A 132 -19.12 -7.05 -0.69
C ASN A 132 -18.02 -7.35 -1.72
N LEU A 133 -17.43 -8.53 -1.67
CA LEU A 133 -16.37 -8.96 -2.59
C LEU A 133 -16.68 -8.69 -4.08
N PRO A 134 -17.89 -8.93 -4.62
CA PRO A 134 -18.19 -8.61 -6.02
C PRO A 134 -18.06 -7.12 -6.35
N VAL A 135 -18.40 -6.23 -5.43
CA VAL A 135 -18.26 -4.76 -5.60
C VAL A 135 -16.80 -4.37 -5.66
N ILE A 136 -15.99 -4.95 -4.76
CA ILE A 136 -14.54 -4.74 -4.70
C ILE A 136 -13.89 -5.20 -6.01
N GLN A 137 -14.20 -6.42 -6.46
CA GLN A 137 -13.66 -6.98 -7.71
C GLN A 137 -14.05 -6.14 -8.93
N ALA A 138 -15.30 -5.68 -9.00
CA ALA A 138 -15.76 -4.82 -10.08
C ALA A 138 -15.05 -3.47 -10.10
N ALA A 139 -14.78 -2.89 -8.94
CA ALA A 139 -14.04 -1.64 -8.82
C ALA A 139 -12.58 -1.79 -9.25
N LEU A 140 -11.90 -2.85 -8.81
CA LEU A 140 -10.53 -3.16 -9.22
C LEU A 140 -10.42 -3.44 -10.73
N ALA A 141 -11.40 -4.15 -11.31
CA ALA A 141 -11.42 -4.48 -12.74
C ALA A 141 -11.61 -3.26 -13.65
N LYS A 142 -12.22 -2.18 -13.17
CA LYS A 142 -12.41 -0.94 -13.95
C LYS A 142 -11.11 -0.19 -14.21
N GLY A 143 -9.99 -0.58 -13.57
CA GLY A 143 -8.69 0.09 -13.71
C GLY A 143 -8.73 1.58 -13.34
N GLY A 144 -9.79 2.01 -12.68
CA GLY A 144 -9.98 3.36 -12.20
C GLY A 144 -9.42 3.55 -10.80
N LEU A 145 -9.47 4.78 -10.36
CA LEU A 145 -9.13 5.22 -9.01
C LEU A 145 -10.02 4.52 -8.00
N CYS A 146 -9.62 3.33 -7.53
CA CYS A 146 -10.32 2.65 -6.46
C CYS A 146 -9.69 3.10 -5.14
N GLU A 147 -10.40 3.92 -4.42
CA GLU A 147 -10.08 4.27 -3.04
C GLU A 147 -10.64 3.15 -2.16
N VAL A 148 -9.72 2.37 -1.63
CA VAL A 148 -10.06 1.24 -0.79
C VAL A 148 -10.06 1.71 0.66
N LEU A 149 -11.20 1.65 1.32
CA LEU A 149 -11.35 2.02 2.71
C LEU A 149 -11.59 0.77 3.55
N PHE A 150 -10.72 0.50 4.50
CA PHE A 150 -11.01 -0.48 5.52
C PHE A 150 -12.12 0.06 6.44
N GLY A 151 -13.26 -0.59 6.43
CA GLY A 151 -14.33 -0.31 7.38
C GLY A 151 -13.91 -0.73 8.78
N GLY A 152 -13.34 0.17 9.57
CA GLY A 152 -13.32 0.03 11.01
C GLY A 152 -14.74 0.21 11.52
N GLY A 153 -15.52 -0.86 11.59
CA GLY A 153 -16.78 -0.84 12.33
C GLY A 153 -16.44 -0.69 13.82
N THR A 154 -16.89 0.40 14.44
CA THR A 154 -17.10 0.39 15.87
C THR A 154 -18.26 -0.57 16.09
N PHE A 155 -17.98 -1.75 16.57
CA PHE A 155 -18.99 -2.59 17.20
C PHE A 155 -19.29 -1.97 18.56
N GLU A 156 -20.44 -1.33 18.71
CA GLU A 156 -21.07 -1.15 20.02
C GLU A 156 -21.73 -2.46 20.44
#